data_e5032848222ab5659b67045cd15c23b3
#
_entry.id   e5032848222ab5659b67045cd15c23b3
#
_cell.length_a   1.000
_cell.length_b   1.000
_cell.length_c   1.000
_cell.angle_alpha   90.00
_cell.angle_beta   90.00
_cell.angle_gamma   90.00
#
_symmetry.space_group_name_H-M   'P 1'
#
loop_
_entity.id
_entity.type
_entity.pdbx_description
1 polymer ?
#
loop_
_entity_poly.entity_id
_entity_poly.type
_entity_poly.pdbx_seq_one_letter_code
_entity_poly.pdbx_strand_id
1 'polypeptide(L)'
;MSYNIIDFGAKISDLLQTKAIQSAIDKCFLSGGGEVVIPGGVWRTGCIRLRSNVTLRLLTGAILEGSDNPEDYTGYINDTIEPIDVYEQGEMSRCIYPFSRWSNGLIRAIDAENISIIGEPYSYIDGIDCYDEQGEEKYRGPHCIRMDNCKNITLVGYTIRRSANWAHNLVSCENINVDNVTVYGGHDGFDVFKCNNVSITNCNFYTGDDCIAGFDNVDVTIQNCILNCACNAIRFGGTNVLAENCKFTSPGHFGHRWALSPEDKARRKTATEADNHNMLAAFCYYCDNRTDVRNAPGNIIIRNCTIENPGTLYTHDFGFYWTCNRELESIKFKNCRVVGMASSIMHYGDVDNKKMVMEFENVTFEDTKCDTFIKAKNFDSIILNNVILDKGADRTIITDGNGGNIVINNSGEFKQTTGVLKGFCEE
;
A
#
# COMPACT_ATOMS: atom_id res chain seq x y z
N MET A 1 -25.82 11.89 17.36
CA MET A 1 -27.03 11.06 17.14
C MET A 1 -26.55 9.72 16.56
N SER A 2 -27.31 8.65 16.82
CA SER A 2 -26.97 7.30 16.28
C SER A 2 -28.14 6.78 15.44
N TYR A 3 -27.83 6.18 14.30
CA TYR A 3 -28.81 5.70 13.30
C TYR A 3 -28.50 4.22 13.02
N ASN A 4 -29.35 3.32 13.51
CA ASN A 4 -29.20 1.90 13.24
C ASN A 4 -29.77 1.55 11.86
N ILE A 5 -29.03 0.85 11.01
CA ILE A 5 -29.51 0.48 9.67
C ILE A 5 -30.83 -0.31 9.67
N ILE A 6 -31.10 -1.05 10.75
CA ILE A 6 -32.38 -1.79 10.91
C ILE A 6 -33.58 -0.83 10.91
N ASP A 7 -33.44 0.36 11.49
CA ASP A 7 -34.50 1.37 11.54
C ASP A 7 -34.83 1.93 10.15
N PHE A 8 -33.93 1.70 9.18
CA PHE A 8 -34.09 2.07 7.77
C PHE A 8 -34.49 0.90 6.88
N GLY A 9 -34.86 -0.23 7.49
CA GLY A 9 -35.38 -1.39 6.79
C GLY A 9 -34.34 -2.44 6.41
N ALA A 10 -33.08 -2.30 6.86
CA ALA A 10 -32.08 -3.35 6.66
C ALA A 10 -32.46 -4.64 7.38
N LYS A 11 -32.26 -5.77 6.72
CA LYS A 11 -32.57 -7.12 7.23
C LYS A 11 -31.43 -8.07 6.88
N ILE A 12 -31.09 -8.96 7.79
CA ILE A 12 -30.17 -10.07 7.49
C ILE A 12 -30.87 -10.98 6.47
N SER A 13 -30.35 -11.00 5.24
CA SER A 13 -30.86 -11.79 4.13
C SER A 13 -29.82 -11.88 3.03
N ASP A 14 -30.10 -12.69 2.01
CA ASP A 14 -29.25 -12.80 0.81
C ASP A 14 -29.40 -11.60 -0.15
N LEU A 15 -30.36 -10.70 0.11
CA LEU A 15 -30.57 -9.50 -0.70
C LEU A 15 -29.66 -8.36 -0.27
N LEU A 16 -29.31 -7.49 -1.21
CA LEU A 16 -28.50 -6.30 -0.93
C LEU A 16 -29.28 -5.32 -0.06
N GLN A 17 -28.62 -4.82 0.96
CA GLN A 17 -29.12 -3.83 1.91
C GLN A 17 -28.64 -2.39 1.58
N THR A 18 -28.05 -2.20 0.40
CA THR A 18 -27.42 -0.93 -0.03
C THR A 18 -28.33 0.27 0.19
N LYS A 19 -29.60 0.18 -0.20
CA LYS A 19 -30.57 1.29 -0.05
C LYS A 19 -30.83 1.63 1.42
N ALA A 20 -30.98 0.63 2.28
CA ALA A 20 -31.24 0.85 3.70
C ALA A 20 -30.02 1.46 4.39
N ILE A 21 -28.82 0.94 4.12
CA ILE A 21 -27.56 1.47 4.65
C ILE A 21 -27.34 2.89 4.17
N GLN A 22 -27.51 3.15 2.87
CA GLN A 22 -27.35 4.49 2.31
C GLN A 22 -28.37 5.49 2.88
N SER A 23 -29.63 5.06 3.09
CA SER A 23 -30.66 5.92 3.70
C SER A 23 -30.31 6.32 5.14
N ALA A 24 -29.69 5.41 5.91
CA ALA A 24 -29.20 5.72 7.25
C ALA A 24 -28.06 6.76 7.19
N ILE A 25 -27.10 6.59 6.28
CA ILE A 25 -25.97 7.50 6.05
C ILE A 25 -26.48 8.88 5.63
N ASP A 26 -27.39 8.94 4.66
CA ASP A 26 -27.94 10.22 4.16
C ASP A 26 -28.76 10.93 5.23
N LYS A 27 -29.53 10.20 6.02
CA LYS A 27 -30.28 10.78 7.15
C LYS A 27 -29.35 11.33 8.23
N CYS A 28 -28.28 10.60 8.55
CA CYS A 28 -27.27 11.03 9.51
C CYS A 28 -26.63 12.35 9.03
N PHE A 29 -26.17 12.38 7.79
CA PHE A 29 -25.60 13.56 7.16
C PHE A 29 -26.54 14.78 7.18
N LEU A 30 -27.79 14.61 6.73
CA LEU A 30 -28.79 15.66 6.69
C LEU A 30 -29.18 16.18 8.08
N SER A 31 -28.92 15.41 9.12
CA SER A 31 -29.17 15.81 10.51
C SER A 31 -27.93 16.48 11.16
N GLY A 32 -26.90 16.80 10.38
CA GLY A 32 -25.68 17.45 10.86
C GLY A 32 -24.56 16.49 11.26
N GLY A 33 -24.72 15.21 10.99
CA GLY A 33 -23.72 14.16 11.30
C GLY A 33 -24.08 13.30 12.50
N GLY A 34 -23.20 12.34 12.78
CA GLY A 34 -23.38 11.39 13.87
C GLY A 34 -22.85 10.01 13.49
N GLU A 35 -23.46 8.98 14.06
CA GLU A 35 -23.02 7.60 13.90
C GLU A 35 -24.08 6.76 13.19
N VAL A 36 -23.65 6.03 12.15
CA VAL A 36 -24.46 4.98 11.50
C VAL A 36 -23.97 3.63 11.99
N VAL A 37 -24.85 2.86 12.59
CA VAL A 37 -24.51 1.60 13.25
C VAL A 37 -24.86 0.42 12.37
N ILE A 38 -23.87 -0.44 12.11
CA ILE A 38 -24.01 -1.75 11.49
C ILE A 38 -23.95 -2.80 12.60
N PRO A 39 -25.08 -3.44 12.97
CA PRO A 39 -25.10 -4.44 14.04
C PRO A 39 -24.38 -5.73 13.68
N GLY A 40 -24.13 -6.60 14.65
CA GLY A 40 -23.61 -7.95 14.40
C GLY A 40 -24.45 -8.74 13.40
N GLY A 41 -23.79 -9.50 12.54
CA GLY A 41 -24.39 -10.25 11.44
C GLY A 41 -23.83 -9.90 10.07
N VAL A 42 -24.28 -10.59 9.02
CA VAL A 42 -23.82 -10.36 7.63
C VAL A 42 -24.79 -9.41 6.92
N TRP A 43 -24.24 -8.31 6.45
CA TRP A 43 -24.97 -7.24 5.76
C TRP A 43 -24.41 -7.08 4.35
N ARG A 44 -25.09 -7.68 3.36
CA ARG A 44 -24.67 -7.60 1.96
C ARG A 44 -25.00 -6.25 1.36
N THR A 45 -24.04 -5.67 0.64
CA THR A 45 -24.22 -4.36 0.02
C THR A 45 -23.41 -4.23 -1.27
N GLY A 46 -23.88 -3.44 -2.20
CA GLY A 46 -23.07 -2.83 -3.24
C GLY A 46 -22.35 -1.59 -2.70
N CYS A 47 -22.02 -0.66 -3.58
CA CYS A 47 -21.35 0.58 -3.19
C CYS A 47 -22.20 1.43 -2.24
N ILE A 48 -21.63 1.82 -1.10
CA ILE A 48 -22.18 2.82 -0.19
C ILE A 48 -21.29 4.06 -0.15
N ARG A 49 -21.92 5.23 -0.03
CA ARG A 49 -21.23 6.52 0.04
C ARG A 49 -21.23 7.09 1.45
N LEU A 50 -20.04 7.22 2.02
CA LEU A 50 -19.88 8.03 3.23
C LEU A 50 -20.00 9.52 2.92
N ARG A 51 -20.56 10.25 3.87
CA ARG A 51 -20.79 11.68 3.82
C ARG A 51 -20.00 12.39 4.92
N SER A 52 -19.80 13.68 4.77
CA SER A 52 -19.16 14.50 5.81
C SER A 52 -19.84 14.37 7.17
N ASN A 53 -19.04 14.38 8.24
CA ASN A 53 -19.49 14.28 9.62
C ASN A 53 -20.21 12.97 9.99
N VAL A 54 -19.97 11.89 9.23
CA VAL A 54 -20.57 10.56 9.47
C VAL A 54 -19.50 9.57 9.93
N THR A 55 -19.78 8.90 11.03
CA THR A 55 -19.05 7.71 11.49
C THR A 55 -19.83 6.46 11.12
N LEU A 56 -19.23 5.56 10.33
CA LEU A 56 -19.74 4.22 10.12
C LEU A 56 -19.16 3.30 11.20
N ARG A 57 -20.02 2.82 12.12
CA ARG A 57 -19.62 1.94 13.21
C ARG A 57 -20.08 0.52 12.94
N LEU A 58 -19.13 -0.40 12.84
CA LEU A 58 -19.37 -1.84 12.77
C LEU A 58 -19.28 -2.41 14.19
N LEU A 59 -20.41 -2.86 14.72
CA LEU A 59 -20.44 -3.47 16.06
C LEU A 59 -19.78 -4.85 16.05
N THR A 60 -19.54 -5.38 17.22
CA THR A 60 -18.96 -6.71 17.42
C THR A 60 -19.66 -7.76 16.56
N GLY A 61 -18.89 -8.47 15.72
CA GLY A 61 -19.39 -9.49 14.80
C GLY A 61 -20.14 -8.97 13.58
N ALA A 62 -20.12 -7.66 13.29
CA ALA A 62 -20.66 -7.11 12.05
C ALA A 62 -19.77 -7.47 10.86
N ILE A 63 -20.38 -7.94 9.78
CA ILE A 63 -19.70 -8.20 8.50
C ILE A 63 -20.43 -7.39 7.43
N LEU A 64 -19.75 -6.35 6.93
CA LEU A 64 -20.19 -5.63 5.74
C LEU A 64 -19.65 -6.38 4.53
N GLU A 65 -20.50 -7.18 3.90
CA GLU A 65 -20.14 -8.06 2.79
C GLU A 65 -20.53 -7.45 1.45
N GLY A 66 -19.57 -7.39 0.52
CA GLY A 66 -19.78 -6.88 -0.83
C GLY A 66 -20.69 -7.77 -1.69
N SER A 67 -21.18 -7.22 -2.80
CA SER A 67 -21.85 -7.95 -3.86
C SER A 67 -20.85 -8.72 -4.71
N ASP A 68 -21.23 -9.86 -5.24
CA ASP A 68 -20.45 -10.61 -6.24
C ASP A 68 -20.73 -10.14 -7.68
N ASN A 69 -21.64 -9.18 -7.86
CA ASN A 69 -21.90 -8.53 -9.13
C ASN A 69 -21.18 -7.18 -9.21
N PRO A 70 -20.18 -6.99 -10.11
CA PRO A 70 -19.43 -5.75 -10.21
C PRO A 70 -20.28 -4.53 -10.59
N GLU A 71 -21.46 -4.73 -11.21
CA GLU A 71 -22.36 -3.64 -11.56
C GLU A 71 -23.03 -2.97 -10.32
N ASP A 72 -23.02 -3.63 -9.18
CA ASP A 72 -23.56 -3.05 -7.93
C ASP A 72 -22.64 -1.96 -7.34
N TYR A 73 -21.48 -1.73 -7.94
CA TYR A 73 -20.49 -0.74 -7.49
C TYR A 73 -20.37 0.47 -8.41
N THR A 74 -21.07 0.51 -9.55
CA THR A 74 -20.92 1.52 -10.61
C THR A 74 -21.66 2.83 -10.33
N GLY A 75 -22.31 2.99 -9.18
CA GLY A 75 -23.16 4.14 -8.84
C GLY A 75 -22.46 5.52 -8.81
N TYR A 76 -21.16 5.58 -9.04
CA TYR A 76 -20.34 6.81 -9.13
C TYR A 76 -19.68 7.01 -10.48
N ILE A 77 -19.85 6.12 -11.42
CA ILE A 77 -19.43 6.38 -12.79
C ILE A 77 -20.31 7.52 -13.29
N ASN A 78 -19.70 8.63 -13.61
CA ASN A 78 -20.42 9.73 -14.21
C ASN A 78 -20.51 9.47 -15.72
N ASP A 79 -21.67 9.04 -16.18
CA ASP A 79 -21.96 8.74 -17.59
C ASP A 79 -21.75 9.95 -18.53
N THR A 80 -21.54 11.16 -17.96
CA THR A 80 -21.24 12.37 -18.72
C THR A 80 -19.75 12.61 -18.95
N ILE A 81 -18.89 11.83 -18.29
CA ILE A 81 -17.46 11.87 -18.51
C ILE A 81 -17.15 10.75 -19.51
N GLU A 82 -16.70 11.14 -20.71
CA GLU A 82 -16.17 10.20 -21.69
C GLU A 82 -15.23 9.23 -20.99
N PRO A 83 -15.36 7.93 -21.24
CA PRO A 83 -14.42 6.95 -20.69
C PRO A 83 -13.02 7.35 -21.12
N ILE A 84 -12.25 7.89 -20.20
CA ILE A 84 -10.85 8.14 -20.46
C ILE A 84 -10.23 6.78 -20.71
N ASP A 85 -9.67 6.59 -21.91
CA ASP A 85 -8.86 5.40 -22.14
C ASP A 85 -7.65 5.47 -21.22
N VAL A 86 -7.80 4.81 -20.10
CA VAL A 86 -6.81 4.83 -19.02
C VAL A 86 -5.50 4.23 -19.48
N TYR A 87 -5.52 3.40 -20.53
CA TYR A 87 -4.32 2.83 -21.12
C TYR A 87 -3.51 3.86 -21.94
N GLU A 88 -4.16 4.82 -22.59
CA GLU A 88 -3.45 5.90 -23.30
C GLU A 88 -2.79 6.91 -22.33
N GLN A 89 -3.31 7.08 -21.14
CA GLN A 89 -2.77 8.03 -20.14
C GLN A 89 -1.76 7.43 -19.17
N GLY A 90 -1.51 6.14 -19.25
CA GLY A 90 -0.59 5.41 -18.39
C GLY A 90 -1.23 4.84 -17.11
N GLU A 91 -0.64 3.79 -16.59
CA GLU A 91 -1.23 2.96 -15.52
C GLU A 91 -1.64 3.74 -14.27
N MET A 92 -0.87 4.73 -13.86
CA MET A 92 -1.09 5.39 -12.57
C MET A 92 -2.09 6.54 -12.61
N SER A 93 -2.42 7.09 -13.76
CA SER A 93 -3.50 8.08 -13.89
C SER A 93 -4.86 7.48 -13.46
N ARG A 94 -5.04 6.19 -13.61
CA ARG A 94 -6.22 5.43 -13.13
C ARG A 94 -6.40 5.53 -11.63
N CYS A 95 -5.31 5.40 -10.88
CA CYS A 95 -5.34 5.37 -9.43
C CYS A 95 -5.84 6.68 -8.84
N ILE A 96 -5.66 7.79 -9.55
CA ILE A 96 -6.00 9.13 -9.07
C ILE A 96 -7.31 9.68 -9.65
N TYR A 97 -7.92 9.00 -10.64
CA TYR A 97 -9.16 9.47 -11.26
C TYR A 97 -10.41 8.90 -10.54
N PRO A 98 -11.29 9.74 -9.96
CA PRO A 98 -12.32 9.26 -9.03
C PRO A 98 -13.58 8.67 -9.68
N PHE A 99 -13.75 8.76 -10.99
CA PHE A 99 -15.02 8.41 -11.68
C PHE A 99 -14.87 7.32 -12.72
N SER A 100 -13.79 6.56 -12.68
CA SER A 100 -13.58 5.40 -13.56
C SER A 100 -14.10 4.11 -12.91
N ARG A 101 -14.30 3.06 -13.70
CA ARG A 101 -14.59 1.72 -13.19
C ARG A 101 -13.49 1.21 -12.25
N TRP A 102 -12.24 1.55 -12.51
CA TRP A 102 -11.11 1.30 -11.63
C TRP A 102 -11.29 1.88 -10.20
N SER A 103 -11.97 2.99 -10.08
CA SER A 103 -12.19 3.67 -8.79
C SER A 103 -13.42 3.15 -8.04
N ASN A 104 -14.07 2.09 -8.50
CA ASN A 104 -15.18 1.47 -7.78
C ASN A 104 -14.72 0.94 -6.42
N GLY A 105 -15.60 1.04 -5.45
CA GLY A 105 -15.34 0.60 -4.09
C GLY A 105 -16.60 0.23 -3.34
N LEU A 106 -16.45 -0.68 -2.37
CA LEU A 106 -17.55 -1.05 -1.49
C LEU A 106 -17.96 0.14 -0.61
N ILE A 107 -16.99 0.85 -0.07
CA ILE A 107 -17.20 2.10 0.67
C ILE A 107 -16.48 3.22 -0.08
N ARG A 108 -17.23 4.21 -0.52
CA ARG A 108 -16.72 5.39 -1.22
C ARG A 108 -16.96 6.66 -0.43
N ALA A 109 -16.00 7.59 -0.50
CA ALA A 109 -16.16 8.96 -0.06
C ALA A 109 -15.50 9.91 -1.06
N ILE A 110 -16.18 10.98 -1.45
CA ILE A 110 -15.66 12.00 -2.38
C ILE A 110 -16.00 13.36 -1.79
N ASP A 111 -15.00 14.26 -1.72
CA ASP A 111 -15.14 15.64 -1.23
C ASP A 111 -15.81 15.70 0.17
N ALA A 112 -15.45 14.76 1.05
CA ALA A 112 -16.04 14.64 2.38
C ALA A 112 -15.02 14.97 3.48
N GLU A 113 -15.51 15.45 4.61
CA GLU A 113 -14.68 15.77 5.77
C GLU A 113 -15.25 15.20 7.07
N ASN A 114 -14.36 14.98 8.06
CA ASN A 114 -14.71 14.44 9.37
C ASN A 114 -15.43 13.08 9.25
N ILE A 115 -14.84 12.16 8.52
CA ILE A 115 -15.42 10.84 8.27
C ILE A 115 -14.65 9.76 9.04
N SER A 116 -15.39 8.79 9.54
CA SER A 116 -14.79 7.70 10.29
C SER A 116 -15.39 6.35 9.91
N ILE A 117 -14.55 5.31 9.93
CA ILE A 117 -14.97 3.90 9.93
C ILE A 117 -14.35 3.28 11.18
N ILE A 118 -15.21 2.84 12.10
CA ILE A 118 -14.78 2.27 13.38
C ILE A 118 -15.36 0.88 13.52
N GLY A 119 -14.48 -0.10 13.67
CA GLY A 119 -14.84 -1.50 13.92
C GLY A 119 -14.63 -1.89 15.37
N GLU A 120 -15.58 -2.61 15.93
CA GLU A 120 -15.43 -3.34 17.19
C GLU A 120 -14.81 -4.72 16.94
N PRO A 121 -14.39 -5.46 17.97
CA PRO A 121 -13.79 -6.78 17.79
C PRO A 121 -14.63 -7.71 16.90
N TYR A 122 -13.95 -8.43 16.00
CA TYR A 122 -14.57 -9.35 15.03
C TYR A 122 -15.49 -8.67 14.01
N SER A 123 -15.28 -7.39 13.73
CA SER A 123 -15.95 -6.70 12.62
C SER A 123 -15.13 -6.80 11.34
N TYR A 124 -15.81 -7.01 10.21
CA TYR A 124 -15.17 -7.22 8.91
C TYR A 124 -15.79 -6.36 7.83
N ILE A 125 -14.95 -5.89 6.92
CA ILE A 125 -15.31 -5.40 5.59
C ILE A 125 -14.81 -6.46 4.62
N ASP A 126 -15.71 -7.11 3.89
CA ASP A 126 -15.41 -8.29 3.09
C ASP A 126 -15.74 -8.01 1.62
N GLY A 127 -14.70 -7.88 0.80
CA GLY A 127 -14.86 -7.63 -0.64
C GLY A 127 -15.22 -8.86 -1.45
N ILE A 128 -15.24 -10.04 -0.83
CA ILE A 128 -15.57 -11.37 -1.42
C ILE A 128 -14.80 -11.74 -2.69
N ASP A 129 -13.68 -11.04 -3.01
CA ASP A 129 -12.96 -11.17 -4.28
C ASP A 129 -13.89 -11.02 -5.49
N CYS A 130 -14.71 -9.97 -5.51
CA CYS A 130 -15.65 -9.73 -6.61
C CYS A 130 -14.89 -9.60 -7.94
N TYR A 131 -15.09 -10.57 -8.83
CA TYR A 131 -14.39 -10.62 -10.11
C TYR A 131 -15.06 -9.70 -11.14
N ASP A 132 -14.26 -8.91 -11.88
CA ASP A 132 -14.75 -8.00 -12.91
C ASP A 132 -13.96 -8.17 -14.23
N GLU A 133 -14.57 -8.81 -15.22
CA GLU A 133 -13.96 -9.00 -16.55
C GLU A 133 -13.72 -7.67 -17.30
N GLN A 134 -14.42 -6.59 -16.91
CA GLN A 134 -14.23 -5.25 -17.46
C GLN A 134 -13.34 -4.38 -16.58
N GLY A 135 -12.90 -4.92 -15.44
CA GLY A 135 -11.99 -4.27 -14.53
C GLY A 135 -10.55 -4.26 -15.05
N GLU A 136 -9.67 -3.65 -14.28
CA GLU A 136 -8.24 -3.66 -14.60
C GLU A 136 -7.71 -5.09 -14.68
N GLU A 137 -6.73 -5.30 -15.55
CA GLU A 137 -6.13 -6.60 -15.82
C GLU A 137 -7.19 -7.69 -16.18
N LYS A 138 -8.43 -7.27 -16.48
CA LYS A 138 -9.58 -8.12 -16.84
C LYS A 138 -10.05 -9.06 -15.72
N TYR A 139 -9.76 -8.72 -14.48
CA TYR A 139 -10.22 -9.49 -13.33
C TYR A 139 -10.43 -8.67 -12.05
N ARG A 140 -9.76 -7.51 -11.90
CA ARG A 140 -9.84 -6.73 -10.67
C ARG A 140 -11.20 -6.05 -10.54
N GLY A 141 -11.90 -6.37 -9.48
CA GLY A 141 -13.16 -5.76 -9.10
C GLY A 141 -12.98 -4.46 -8.29
N PRO A 142 -13.93 -4.16 -7.37
CA PRO A 142 -13.89 -2.94 -6.58
C PRO A 142 -12.85 -3.01 -5.45
N HIS A 143 -12.34 -1.85 -5.05
CA HIS A 143 -11.66 -1.68 -3.76
C HIS A 143 -12.61 -1.94 -2.59
N CYS A 144 -12.09 -2.27 -1.40
CA CYS A 144 -12.95 -2.24 -0.21
C CYS A 144 -13.26 -0.80 0.22
N ILE A 145 -12.25 0.06 0.28
CA ILE A 145 -12.41 1.46 0.67
C ILE A 145 -11.70 2.35 -0.35
N ARG A 146 -12.46 3.27 -0.94
CA ARG A 146 -11.91 4.31 -1.82
C ARG A 146 -12.36 5.69 -1.36
N MET A 147 -11.39 6.60 -1.13
CA MET A 147 -11.64 7.99 -0.72
C MET A 147 -10.89 8.97 -1.60
N ASP A 148 -11.59 9.97 -2.10
CA ASP A 148 -11.05 10.99 -3.00
C ASP A 148 -11.28 12.39 -2.43
N ASN A 149 -10.23 13.20 -2.31
CA ASN A 149 -10.28 14.59 -1.84
C ASN A 149 -11.00 14.75 -0.47
N CYS A 150 -10.73 13.85 0.46
CA CYS A 150 -11.35 13.84 1.78
C CYS A 150 -10.41 14.38 2.87
N LYS A 151 -10.97 14.90 3.97
CA LYS A 151 -10.19 15.46 5.09
C LYS A 151 -10.65 14.91 6.43
N ASN A 152 -9.70 14.83 7.38
CA ASN A 152 -9.94 14.37 8.74
C ASN A 152 -10.59 12.97 8.75
N ILE A 153 -9.82 11.99 8.31
CA ILE A 153 -10.24 10.60 8.13
C ILE A 153 -9.76 9.76 9.31
N THR A 154 -10.65 8.98 9.90
CA THR A 154 -10.33 8.03 10.99
C THR A 154 -10.77 6.62 10.62
N LEU A 155 -9.82 5.69 10.54
CA LEU A 155 -10.01 4.30 10.15
C LEU A 155 -9.46 3.40 11.27
N VAL A 156 -10.33 2.77 12.06
CA VAL A 156 -9.91 2.11 13.32
C VAL A 156 -10.61 0.77 13.54
N GLY A 157 -9.84 -0.26 13.91
CA GLY A 157 -10.29 -1.45 14.63
C GLY A 157 -10.97 -2.55 13.82
N TYR A 158 -11.17 -2.38 12.52
CA TYR A 158 -11.80 -3.38 11.66
C TYR A 158 -10.78 -4.27 10.93
N THR A 159 -11.30 -5.35 10.37
CA THR A 159 -10.54 -6.22 9.47
C THR A 159 -11.10 -6.15 8.06
N ILE A 160 -10.24 -5.89 7.06
CA ILE A 160 -10.58 -6.11 5.65
C ILE A 160 -10.14 -7.50 5.25
N ARG A 161 -10.98 -8.17 4.46
CA ARG A 161 -10.63 -9.43 3.83
C ARG A 161 -11.18 -9.53 2.41
N ARG A 162 -10.48 -10.29 1.56
CA ARG A 162 -10.92 -10.61 0.20
C ARG A 162 -11.29 -9.36 -0.62
N SER A 163 -10.46 -8.30 -0.55
CA SER A 163 -10.63 -7.15 -1.43
C SER A 163 -10.35 -7.58 -2.88
N ALA A 164 -11.24 -7.27 -3.79
CA ALA A 164 -11.11 -7.63 -5.20
C ALA A 164 -10.11 -6.73 -5.95
N ASN A 165 -9.70 -5.65 -5.33
CA ASN A 165 -8.63 -4.75 -5.69
C ASN A 165 -7.89 -4.33 -4.41
N TRP A 166 -7.20 -3.21 -4.38
CA TRP A 166 -6.55 -2.72 -3.16
C TRP A 166 -7.53 -2.59 -2.00
N ALA A 167 -7.12 -2.98 -0.81
CA ALA A 167 -8.01 -2.93 0.34
C ALA A 167 -8.42 -1.49 0.69
N HIS A 168 -7.44 -0.58 0.66
CA HIS A 168 -7.67 0.86 0.81
C HIS A 168 -7.02 1.60 -0.36
N ASN A 169 -7.71 2.62 -0.87
CA ASN A 169 -7.16 3.52 -1.85
C ASN A 169 -7.63 4.96 -1.55
N LEU A 170 -6.71 5.80 -1.08
CA LEU A 170 -6.97 7.18 -0.69
C LEU A 170 -6.18 8.13 -1.59
N VAL A 171 -6.87 9.08 -2.22
CA VAL A 171 -6.26 10.01 -3.18
C VAL A 171 -6.55 11.45 -2.80
N SER A 172 -5.53 12.29 -2.76
CA SER A 172 -5.62 13.72 -2.44
C SER A 172 -6.30 13.99 -1.09
N CYS A 173 -6.09 13.10 -0.12
CA CYS A 173 -6.69 13.19 1.20
C CYS A 173 -5.73 13.83 2.22
N GLU A 174 -6.29 14.35 3.31
CA GLU A 174 -5.54 15.09 4.32
C GLU A 174 -5.98 14.70 5.73
N ASN A 175 -5.01 14.62 6.67
CA ASN A 175 -5.22 14.23 8.06
C ASN A 175 -5.86 12.83 8.18
N ILE A 176 -5.09 11.82 7.84
CA ILE A 176 -5.52 10.42 7.83
C ILE A 176 -4.94 9.73 9.06
N ASN A 177 -5.82 9.18 9.91
CA ASN A 177 -5.45 8.36 11.05
C ASN A 177 -5.96 6.93 10.87
N VAL A 178 -5.04 5.97 10.84
CA VAL A 178 -5.33 4.53 10.71
C VAL A 178 -4.73 3.83 11.92
N ASP A 179 -5.56 3.17 12.71
CA ASP A 179 -5.10 2.49 13.91
C ASP A 179 -5.76 1.12 14.09
N ASN A 180 -4.97 0.11 14.45
CA ASN A 180 -5.45 -1.23 14.75
C ASN A 180 -6.34 -1.83 13.63
N VAL A 181 -5.94 -1.63 12.37
CA VAL A 181 -6.59 -2.22 11.19
C VAL A 181 -5.82 -3.45 10.75
N THR A 182 -6.53 -4.50 10.37
CA THR A 182 -5.94 -5.70 9.79
C THR A 182 -6.43 -5.92 8.36
N VAL A 183 -5.53 -6.28 7.45
CA VAL A 183 -5.85 -6.60 6.05
C VAL A 183 -5.40 -8.00 5.71
N TYR A 184 -6.30 -8.77 5.10
CA TYR A 184 -6.02 -10.08 4.51
C TYR A 184 -6.48 -10.09 3.05
N GLY A 185 -5.57 -10.12 2.08
CA GLY A 185 -5.93 -10.15 0.66
C GLY A 185 -4.76 -10.32 -0.30
N GLY A 186 -5.07 -10.70 -1.53
CA GLY A 186 -4.06 -10.93 -2.58
C GLY A 186 -3.51 -9.66 -3.23
N HIS A 187 -4.15 -8.52 -3.00
CA HIS A 187 -3.78 -7.20 -3.55
C HIS A 187 -3.14 -6.30 -2.50
N ASP A 188 -2.93 -5.01 -2.83
CA ASP A 188 -2.31 -4.05 -1.94
C ASP A 188 -3.15 -3.78 -0.68
N GLY A 189 -2.47 -3.49 0.41
CA GLY A 189 -3.11 -3.26 1.70
C GLY A 189 -3.58 -1.83 1.92
N PHE A 190 -2.70 -0.87 1.70
CA PHE A 190 -3.00 0.54 1.95
C PHE A 190 -2.29 1.45 0.95
N ASP A 191 -3.06 2.02 0.05
CA ASP A 191 -2.57 2.89 -1.01
C ASP A 191 -2.95 4.34 -0.77
N VAL A 192 -1.96 5.22 -0.81
CA VAL A 192 -2.12 6.66 -0.64
C VAL A 192 -1.40 7.43 -1.74
N PHE A 193 -2.12 8.32 -2.40
CA PHE A 193 -1.59 9.14 -3.48
C PHE A 193 -1.89 10.61 -3.24
N LYS A 194 -0.87 11.46 -3.29
CA LYS A 194 -1.01 12.91 -3.08
C LYS A 194 -1.66 13.27 -1.74
N CYS A 195 -1.44 12.45 -0.71
CA CYS A 195 -1.99 12.64 0.63
C CYS A 195 -1.01 13.38 1.53
N ASN A 196 -1.54 14.06 2.54
CA ASN A 196 -0.75 14.78 3.54
C ASN A 196 -1.16 14.38 4.95
N ASN A 197 -0.20 14.32 5.86
CA ASN A 197 -0.39 13.99 7.27
C ASN A 197 -1.10 12.64 7.45
N VAL A 198 -0.37 11.56 7.18
CA VAL A 198 -0.85 10.18 7.23
C VAL A 198 -0.20 9.45 8.40
N SER A 199 -1.00 8.91 9.30
CA SER A 199 -0.56 8.08 10.41
C SER A 199 -1.16 6.67 10.29
N ILE A 200 -0.31 5.65 10.23
CA ILE A 200 -0.69 4.22 10.18
C ILE A 200 -0.03 3.54 11.37
N THR A 201 -0.82 3.15 12.37
CA THR A 201 -0.30 2.64 13.63
C THR A 201 -0.95 1.33 14.04
N ASN A 202 -0.16 0.44 14.65
CA ASN A 202 -0.64 -0.82 15.23
C ASN A 202 -1.41 -1.71 14.23
N CYS A 203 -1.11 -1.61 12.94
CA CYS A 203 -1.80 -2.30 11.86
C CYS A 203 -1.08 -3.58 11.44
N ASN A 204 -1.86 -4.51 10.86
CA ASN A 204 -1.33 -5.76 10.34
C ASN A 204 -1.76 -5.94 8.89
N PHE A 205 -0.80 -6.00 7.98
CA PHE A 205 -1.04 -6.22 6.56
C PHE A 205 -0.50 -7.58 6.16
N TYR A 206 -1.38 -8.46 5.68
CA TYR A 206 -1.05 -9.75 5.09
C TYR A 206 -1.56 -9.72 3.65
N THR A 207 -0.67 -9.37 2.73
CA THR A 207 -1.02 -9.04 1.34
C THR A 207 -0.29 -9.93 0.34
N GLY A 208 -0.85 -10.10 -0.83
CA GLY A 208 -0.16 -10.76 -1.95
C GLY A 208 0.65 -9.77 -2.77
N ASP A 209 0.20 -8.54 -2.87
CA ASP A 209 0.93 -7.43 -3.51
C ASP A 209 1.57 -6.54 -2.43
N ASP A 210 1.66 -5.23 -2.61
CA ASP A 210 2.33 -4.33 -1.68
C ASP A 210 1.54 -4.16 -0.36
N CYS A 211 2.22 -4.09 0.79
CA CYS A 211 1.50 -3.81 2.03
C CYS A 211 1.06 -2.33 2.11
N ILE A 212 1.97 -1.42 1.81
CA ILE A 212 1.73 0.02 1.79
C ILE A 212 2.35 0.59 0.52
N ALA A 213 1.55 1.25 -0.30
CA ALA A 213 2.02 1.84 -1.54
C ALA A 213 1.56 3.29 -1.75
N GLY A 214 2.20 3.99 -2.67
CA GLY A 214 1.81 5.32 -3.08
C GLY A 214 2.96 6.26 -3.37
N PHE A 215 2.62 7.45 -3.85
CA PHE A 215 3.60 8.49 -4.18
C PHE A 215 3.05 9.90 -3.93
N ASP A 216 3.95 10.87 -3.94
CA ASP A 216 3.67 12.30 -3.75
C ASP A 216 2.95 12.60 -2.42
N ASN A 217 3.28 11.84 -1.38
CA ASN A 217 2.75 12.02 -0.04
C ASN A 217 3.70 12.87 0.82
N VAL A 218 3.15 13.52 1.83
CA VAL A 218 3.91 14.36 2.78
C VAL A 218 3.54 14.03 4.21
N ASP A 219 4.56 13.96 5.09
CA ASP A 219 4.39 13.71 6.52
C ASP A 219 3.65 12.38 6.79
N VAL A 220 4.31 11.27 6.46
CA VAL A 220 3.76 9.91 6.61
C VAL A 220 4.47 9.18 7.74
N THR A 221 3.71 8.65 8.68
CA THR A 221 4.22 7.84 9.78
C THR A 221 3.60 6.44 9.77
N ILE A 222 4.44 5.41 9.80
CA ILE A 222 4.06 3.99 9.86
C ILE A 222 4.72 3.41 11.10
N GLN A 223 3.94 3.06 12.13
CA GLN A 223 4.51 2.62 13.42
C GLN A 223 3.86 1.36 13.95
N ASN A 224 4.68 0.49 14.56
CA ASN A 224 4.23 -0.72 15.25
C ASN A 224 3.40 -1.66 14.35
N CYS A 225 3.73 -1.73 13.06
CA CYS A 225 2.98 -2.51 12.07
C CYS A 225 3.69 -3.83 11.73
N ILE A 226 2.88 -4.83 11.35
CA ILE A 226 3.35 -6.05 10.71
C ILE A 226 3.04 -5.93 9.22
N LEU A 227 4.07 -6.06 8.38
CA LEU A 227 4.00 -5.98 6.93
C LEU A 227 4.45 -7.33 6.36
N ASN A 228 3.51 -8.17 5.94
CA ASN A 228 3.77 -9.48 5.34
C ASN A 228 3.23 -9.50 3.92
N CYS A 229 4.09 -9.72 2.94
CA CYS A 229 3.71 -9.69 1.53
C CYS A 229 4.55 -10.62 0.65
N ALA A 230 4.09 -10.81 -0.59
CA ALA A 230 4.82 -11.48 -1.65
C ALA A 230 5.38 -10.48 -2.71
N CYS A 231 5.15 -9.18 -2.57
CA CYS A 231 5.69 -8.13 -3.45
C CYS A 231 6.58 -7.16 -2.67
N ASN A 232 6.17 -5.93 -2.39
CA ASN A 232 6.99 -5.03 -1.59
C ASN A 232 6.32 -4.73 -0.25
N ALA A 233 7.08 -4.71 0.83
CA ALA A 233 6.47 -4.32 2.10
C ALA A 233 6.07 -2.85 2.07
N ILE A 234 6.92 -1.99 1.51
CA ILE A 234 6.61 -0.57 1.28
C ILE A 234 7.09 -0.22 -0.14
N ARG A 235 6.17 0.16 -1.04
CA ARG A 235 6.47 0.73 -2.36
C ARG A 235 6.03 2.19 -2.40
N PHE A 236 6.95 3.09 -2.10
CA PHE A 236 6.55 4.43 -1.68
C PHE A 236 7.47 5.55 -2.19
N GLY A 237 6.83 6.69 -2.48
CA GLY A 237 7.50 7.96 -2.70
C GLY A 237 6.81 9.07 -1.91
N GLY A 238 7.60 9.89 -1.24
CA GLY A 238 7.06 10.99 -0.44
C GLY A 238 8.13 11.79 0.26
N THR A 239 7.71 12.83 0.95
CA THR A 239 8.56 13.72 1.75
C THR A 239 8.24 13.51 3.23
N ASN A 240 9.27 13.39 4.08
CA ASN A 240 9.13 13.13 5.52
C ASN A 240 8.35 11.84 5.79
N VAL A 241 8.92 10.69 5.41
CA VAL A 241 8.33 9.37 5.63
C VAL A 241 9.09 8.64 6.73
N LEU A 242 8.38 8.21 7.77
CA LEU A 242 8.94 7.45 8.87
C LEU A 242 8.26 6.08 8.97
N ALA A 243 9.04 5.00 8.86
CA ALA A 243 8.64 3.66 9.28
C ALA A 243 9.40 3.28 10.55
N GLU A 244 8.70 3.01 11.64
CA GLU A 244 9.33 2.77 12.94
C GLU A 244 8.72 1.60 13.70
N ASN A 245 9.57 0.81 14.35
CA ASN A 245 9.16 -0.33 15.19
C ASN A 245 8.28 -1.34 14.42
N CYS A 246 8.53 -1.50 13.12
CA CYS A 246 7.75 -2.38 12.26
C CYS A 246 8.47 -3.72 12.06
N LYS A 247 7.66 -4.75 11.79
CA LYS A 247 8.15 -6.06 11.37
C LYS A 247 7.74 -6.34 9.94
N PHE A 248 8.72 -6.48 9.06
CA PHE A 248 8.56 -6.88 7.65
C PHE A 248 8.83 -8.37 7.56
N THR A 249 7.91 -9.13 6.99
CA THR A 249 8.05 -10.59 6.94
C THR A 249 7.66 -11.16 5.59
N SER A 250 8.35 -12.22 5.19
CA SER A 250 7.98 -13.08 4.07
C SER A 250 8.45 -14.52 4.31
N PRO A 251 7.93 -15.53 3.61
CA PRO A 251 7.03 -15.42 2.45
C PRO A 251 5.67 -14.80 2.79
N GLY A 252 5.02 -14.26 1.75
CA GLY A 252 3.69 -13.69 1.88
C GLY A 252 2.66 -14.73 2.31
N HIS A 253 1.68 -14.32 3.12
CA HIS A 253 0.55 -15.16 3.48
C HIS A 253 -0.36 -15.44 2.26
N PHE A 254 -0.38 -14.52 1.31
CA PHE A 254 -1.05 -14.67 0.02
C PHE A 254 -0.02 -14.65 -1.11
N GLY A 255 -0.32 -15.33 -2.22
CA GLY A 255 0.44 -15.23 -3.46
C GLY A 255 0.29 -13.84 -4.10
N HIS A 256 1.30 -13.45 -4.91
CA HIS A 256 1.32 -12.16 -5.59
C HIS A 256 0.08 -11.99 -6.49
N ARG A 257 -0.65 -10.89 -6.30
CA ARG A 257 -1.89 -10.55 -7.03
C ARG A 257 -2.92 -11.67 -7.02
N TRP A 258 -3.03 -12.36 -5.89
CA TRP A 258 -3.95 -13.46 -5.75
C TRP A 258 -5.40 -13.00 -5.92
N ALA A 259 -6.02 -13.42 -7.00
CA ALA A 259 -7.43 -13.25 -7.27
C ALA A 259 -8.04 -14.56 -7.77
N LEU A 260 -9.27 -14.82 -7.39
CA LEU A 260 -9.98 -16.02 -7.80
C LEU A 260 -10.95 -15.68 -8.91
N SER A 261 -10.78 -16.28 -10.10
CA SER A 261 -11.81 -16.29 -11.13
C SER A 261 -13.09 -16.94 -10.60
N PRO A 262 -14.26 -16.72 -11.21
CA PRO A 262 -15.48 -17.42 -10.83
C PRO A 262 -15.34 -18.95 -10.84
N GLU A 263 -14.57 -19.49 -11.79
CA GLU A 263 -14.28 -20.92 -11.88
C GLU A 263 -13.41 -21.42 -10.73
N ASP A 264 -12.39 -20.66 -10.33
CA ASP A 264 -11.53 -21.00 -9.20
C ASP A 264 -12.29 -20.93 -7.87
N LYS A 265 -13.19 -19.95 -7.72
CA LYS A 265 -14.11 -19.86 -6.58
C LYS A 265 -15.02 -21.09 -6.51
N ALA A 266 -15.61 -21.48 -7.64
CA ALA A 266 -16.47 -22.67 -7.72
C ALA A 266 -15.73 -23.96 -7.36
N ARG A 267 -14.45 -24.06 -7.68
CA ARG A 267 -13.57 -25.20 -7.32
C ARG A 267 -13.00 -25.08 -5.90
N ARG A 268 -13.33 -24.02 -5.18
CA ARG A 268 -12.75 -23.71 -3.86
C ARG A 268 -11.22 -23.70 -3.86
N LYS A 269 -10.64 -23.26 -4.96
CA LYS A 269 -9.19 -23.09 -5.03
C LYS A 269 -8.76 -22.10 -3.95
N THR A 270 -7.72 -22.44 -3.22
CA THR A 270 -7.12 -21.57 -2.19
C THR A 270 -5.69 -21.28 -2.59
N ALA A 271 -5.14 -20.18 -2.11
CA ALA A 271 -3.72 -19.93 -2.21
C ALA A 271 -2.95 -21.12 -1.60
N THR A 272 -1.97 -21.62 -2.33
CA THR A 272 -1.10 -22.69 -1.87
C THR A 272 0.25 -22.09 -1.45
N GLU A 273 0.98 -22.79 -0.60
CA GLU A 273 2.36 -22.38 -0.26
C GLU A 273 3.27 -22.26 -1.49
N ALA A 274 2.97 -23.00 -2.56
CA ALA A 274 3.69 -22.91 -3.81
C ALA A 274 3.50 -21.57 -4.55
N ASP A 275 2.39 -20.88 -4.30
CA ASP A 275 2.11 -19.57 -4.87
C ASP A 275 2.68 -18.43 -4.00
N ASN A 276 3.17 -18.76 -2.81
CA ASN A 276 3.71 -17.80 -1.85
C ASN A 276 5.23 -17.71 -2.02
N HIS A 277 5.74 -16.51 -2.20
CA HIS A 277 7.16 -16.25 -2.29
C HIS A 277 7.60 -15.10 -1.39
N ASN A 278 8.90 -14.95 -1.26
CA ASN A 278 9.45 -13.85 -0.47
C ASN A 278 9.13 -12.51 -1.12
N MET A 279 9.04 -11.47 -0.30
CA MET A 279 8.91 -10.10 -0.80
C MET A 279 10.06 -9.75 -1.75
N LEU A 280 9.78 -8.98 -2.78
CA LEU A 280 10.78 -8.52 -3.73
C LEU A 280 11.71 -7.50 -3.06
N ALA A 281 11.13 -6.51 -2.37
CA ALA A 281 11.89 -5.54 -1.60
C ALA A 281 11.20 -5.18 -0.28
N ALA A 282 11.99 -4.90 0.76
CA ALA A 282 11.44 -4.29 1.96
C ALA A 282 11.00 -2.85 1.71
N PHE A 283 11.79 -2.10 0.94
CA PHE A 283 11.42 -0.78 0.47
C PHE A 283 11.76 -0.64 -1.03
N CYS A 284 10.75 -0.36 -1.84
CA CYS A 284 10.88 0.01 -3.25
C CYS A 284 10.55 1.50 -3.39
N TYR A 285 11.49 2.31 -3.87
CA TYR A 285 11.18 3.70 -4.16
C TYR A 285 10.28 3.80 -5.39
N TYR A 286 9.24 4.62 -5.27
CA TYR A 286 8.19 4.76 -6.27
C TYR A 286 7.72 6.20 -6.40
N CYS A 287 7.70 6.72 -7.63
CA CYS A 287 7.15 8.03 -7.93
C CYS A 287 6.75 8.06 -9.41
N ASP A 288 5.46 8.14 -9.70
CA ASP A 288 4.96 8.11 -11.07
C ASP A 288 5.44 9.33 -11.89
N ASN A 289 5.88 9.08 -13.08
CA ASN A 289 6.35 10.11 -14.02
C ASN A 289 5.24 10.70 -14.90
N ARG A 290 4.04 10.17 -14.83
CA ARG A 290 2.91 10.53 -15.72
C ARG A 290 1.90 11.44 -15.06
N THR A 291 2.08 11.73 -13.78
CA THR A 291 1.26 12.66 -13.03
C THR A 291 2.08 13.86 -12.60
N ASP A 292 1.42 14.99 -12.37
CA ASP A 292 2.06 16.15 -11.80
C ASP A 292 2.38 15.87 -10.31
N VAL A 293 3.63 15.53 -10.04
CA VAL A 293 4.12 15.28 -8.68
C VAL A 293 4.48 16.61 -8.03
N ARG A 294 3.80 16.93 -6.93
CA ARG A 294 3.88 18.22 -6.24
C ARG A 294 5.14 18.36 -5.38
N ASN A 295 5.59 17.25 -4.79
CA ASN A 295 6.62 17.27 -3.75
C ASN A 295 7.89 16.56 -4.19
N ALA A 296 9.03 17.07 -3.74
CA ALA A 296 10.31 16.38 -3.93
C ALA A 296 10.40 15.21 -2.94
N PRO A 297 10.60 13.97 -3.41
CA PRO A 297 10.70 12.81 -2.51
C PRO A 297 12.02 12.84 -1.74
N GLY A 298 11.92 12.74 -0.44
CA GLY A 298 13.12 12.75 0.41
C GLY A 298 12.81 12.65 1.90
N ASN A 299 13.86 12.56 2.71
CA ASN A 299 13.79 12.36 4.15
C ASN A 299 12.94 11.11 4.51
N ILE A 300 13.31 9.97 3.92
CA ILE A 300 12.70 8.67 4.23
C ILE A 300 13.55 7.98 5.29
N ILE A 301 12.95 7.61 6.41
CA ILE A 301 13.63 6.97 7.54
C ILE A 301 12.92 5.67 7.90
N ILE A 302 13.67 4.56 7.87
CA ILE A 302 13.23 3.26 8.39
C ILE A 302 14.08 2.96 9.61
N ARG A 303 13.45 2.90 10.80
CA ARG A 303 14.22 2.72 12.03
C ARG A 303 13.59 1.72 13.00
N ASN A 304 14.46 1.08 13.80
CA ASN A 304 14.07 0.12 14.83
C ASN A 304 13.19 -1.03 14.26
N CYS A 305 13.46 -1.44 13.01
CA CYS A 305 12.67 -2.44 12.30
C CYS A 305 13.42 -3.78 12.20
N THR A 306 12.63 -4.86 12.15
CA THR A 306 13.12 -6.20 11.79
C THR A 306 12.57 -6.57 10.42
N ILE A 307 13.47 -7.00 9.53
CA ILE A 307 13.16 -7.35 8.15
C ILE A 307 13.57 -8.80 7.91
N GLU A 308 12.63 -9.69 7.63
CA GLU A 308 12.85 -11.14 7.49
C GLU A 308 12.59 -11.59 6.06
N ASN A 309 13.57 -12.25 5.46
CA ASN A 309 13.58 -12.85 4.12
C ASN A 309 13.23 -11.88 2.98
N PRO A 310 13.75 -10.66 2.92
CA PRO A 310 13.54 -9.80 1.77
C PRO A 310 14.32 -10.32 0.56
N GLY A 311 13.79 -10.12 -0.65
CA GLY A 311 14.58 -10.19 -1.85
C GLY A 311 15.74 -9.19 -1.74
N THR A 312 15.41 -7.91 -1.59
CA THR A 312 16.38 -6.88 -1.23
C THR A 312 15.86 -5.94 -0.14
N LEU A 313 16.77 -5.28 0.57
CA LEU A 313 16.37 -4.26 1.55
C LEU A 313 15.81 -3.00 0.89
N TYR A 314 16.43 -2.55 -0.19
CA TYR A 314 16.04 -1.35 -0.94
C TYR A 314 16.29 -1.54 -2.43
N THR A 315 15.36 -1.02 -3.24
CA THR A 315 15.51 -1.00 -4.69
C THR A 315 14.97 0.29 -5.31
N HIS A 316 15.68 0.76 -6.32
CA HIS A 316 15.30 1.86 -7.20
C HIS A 316 16.01 1.75 -8.54
N ASP A 317 15.28 1.91 -9.63
CA ASP A 317 15.81 2.00 -11.00
C ASP A 317 15.14 3.16 -11.73
N PHE A 318 15.85 4.26 -11.86
CA PHE A 318 15.35 5.49 -12.48
C PHE A 318 15.04 5.26 -13.96
N GLY A 319 13.85 5.68 -14.37
CA GLY A 319 13.38 5.51 -15.75
C GLY A 319 12.67 4.17 -16.03
N PHE A 320 12.71 3.22 -15.10
CA PHE A 320 11.84 2.05 -15.17
C PHE A 320 10.38 2.49 -15.04
N TYR A 321 9.46 1.83 -15.74
CA TYR A 321 8.07 2.30 -15.84
C TYR A 321 7.27 2.33 -14.53
N TRP A 322 7.73 1.63 -13.50
CA TRP A 322 7.21 1.72 -12.13
C TRP A 322 7.84 2.84 -11.31
N THR A 323 8.93 3.37 -11.76
CA THR A 323 9.71 4.35 -11.03
C THR A 323 9.69 5.68 -11.74
N CYS A 324 10.29 6.64 -11.59
CA CYS A 324 9.97 8.02 -11.64
C CYS A 324 10.82 8.85 -12.61
N ASN A 325 10.32 10.02 -12.84
CA ASN A 325 11.08 11.15 -13.33
C ASN A 325 11.61 12.06 -12.19
N ARG A 326 11.55 11.61 -10.93
CA ARG A 326 12.07 12.35 -9.80
C ARG A 326 12.98 11.48 -8.95
N GLU A 327 14.20 11.95 -8.78
CA GLU A 327 15.18 11.29 -7.94
C GLU A 327 14.80 11.40 -6.48
N LEU A 328 15.01 10.32 -5.73
CA LEU A 328 14.91 10.31 -4.28
C LEU A 328 16.09 11.08 -3.69
N GLU A 329 15.83 12.03 -2.78
CA GLU A 329 16.89 12.82 -2.17
C GLU A 329 17.60 12.06 -1.04
N SER A 330 16.89 11.31 -0.22
CA SER A 330 17.52 10.54 0.85
C SER A 330 16.68 9.40 1.39
N ILE A 331 17.36 8.32 1.77
CA ILE A 331 16.80 7.22 2.56
C ILE A 331 17.79 6.80 3.65
N LYS A 332 17.28 6.59 4.86
CA LYS A 332 18.08 6.15 6.00
C LYS A 332 17.49 4.91 6.66
N PHE A 333 18.33 3.89 6.84
CA PHE A 333 18.04 2.72 7.68
C PHE A 333 18.81 2.86 9.00
N LYS A 334 18.09 2.87 10.11
CA LYS A 334 18.67 3.06 11.44
C LYS A 334 18.23 2.02 12.45
N ASN A 335 19.18 1.43 13.17
CA ASN A 335 18.91 0.41 14.19
C ASN A 335 18.03 -0.74 13.65
N CYS A 336 18.30 -1.22 12.44
CA CYS A 336 17.52 -2.28 11.80
C CYS A 336 18.26 -3.61 11.83
N ARG A 337 17.49 -4.69 11.88
CA ARG A 337 17.96 -6.06 11.74
C ARG A 337 17.37 -6.66 10.47
N VAL A 338 18.22 -7.11 9.54
CA VAL A 338 17.86 -7.72 8.27
C VAL A 338 18.31 -9.17 8.25
N VAL A 339 17.41 -10.10 8.00
CA VAL A 339 17.70 -11.53 8.02
C VAL A 339 17.30 -12.16 6.70
N GLY A 340 18.20 -12.93 6.08
CA GLY A 340 17.90 -13.74 4.89
C GLY A 340 17.77 -12.92 3.59
N MET A 341 18.40 -11.74 3.49
CA MET A 341 18.40 -10.94 2.26
C MET A 341 19.01 -11.72 1.09
N ALA A 342 18.24 -11.85 0.00
CA ALA A 342 18.61 -12.73 -1.12
C ALA A 342 19.34 -12.01 -2.26
N SER A 343 19.13 -10.72 -2.45
CA SER A 343 19.68 -9.94 -3.57
C SER A 343 20.33 -8.64 -3.09
N SER A 344 21.14 -8.04 -3.94
CA SER A 344 21.86 -6.80 -3.65
C SER A 344 20.89 -5.64 -3.34
N ILE A 345 21.29 -4.77 -2.45
CA ILE A 345 20.69 -3.43 -2.33
C ILE A 345 21.00 -2.68 -3.63
N MET A 346 19.96 -2.12 -4.27
CA MET A 346 20.10 -1.53 -5.59
C MET A 346 19.64 -0.08 -5.62
N HIS A 347 20.50 0.82 -6.13
CA HIS A 347 20.14 2.19 -6.44
C HIS A 347 20.71 2.61 -7.79
N TYR A 348 19.86 2.77 -8.78
CA TYR A 348 20.19 3.28 -10.10
C TYR A 348 19.48 4.62 -10.28
N GLY A 349 20.19 5.70 -9.94
CA GLY A 349 19.65 7.04 -9.92
C GLY A 349 19.69 7.75 -11.26
N ASP A 350 19.15 8.97 -11.26
CA ASP A 350 19.14 9.87 -12.41
C ASP A 350 20.55 10.34 -12.76
N VAL A 351 20.93 10.20 -14.03
CA VAL A 351 22.25 10.62 -14.51
C VAL A 351 22.46 12.13 -14.42
N ASP A 352 21.38 12.90 -14.56
CA ASP A 352 21.41 14.36 -14.58
C ASP A 352 21.24 14.97 -13.17
N ASN A 353 20.77 14.19 -12.19
CA ASN A 353 20.41 14.69 -10.88
C ASN A 353 20.83 13.75 -9.74
N LYS A 354 22.13 13.64 -9.51
CA LYS A 354 22.76 12.73 -8.53
C LYS A 354 22.61 13.26 -7.09
N LYS A 355 21.41 13.23 -6.53
CA LYS A 355 21.15 13.80 -5.19
C LYS A 355 21.04 12.77 -4.07
N MET A 356 20.85 11.52 -4.39
CA MET A 356 20.49 10.49 -3.45
C MET A 356 21.56 10.25 -2.40
N VAL A 357 21.19 10.41 -1.13
CA VAL A 357 21.97 9.99 0.04
C VAL A 357 21.36 8.75 0.64
N MET A 358 22.09 7.63 0.59
CA MET A 358 21.68 6.36 1.22
C MET A 358 22.53 6.13 2.48
N GLU A 359 21.88 6.09 3.63
CA GLU A 359 22.57 5.95 4.91
C GLU A 359 22.10 4.72 5.68
N PHE A 360 23.07 3.96 6.20
CA PHE A 360 22.88 2.84 7.13
C PHE A 360 23.56 3.17 8.45
N GLU A 361 22.80 3.20 9.53
CA GLU A 361 23.30 3.48 10.88
C GLU A 361 22.89 2.38 11.84
N ASN A 362 23.85 1.65 12.40
CA ASN A 362 23.59 0.51 13.31
C ASN A 362 22.68 -0.54 12.67
N VAL A 363 23.02 -1.03 11.49
CA VAL A 363 22.24 -2.05 10.78
C VAL A 363 22.99 -3.38 10.78
N THR A 364 22.30 -4.43 11.19
CA THR A 364 22.84 -5.80 11.19
C THR A 364 22.18 -6.63 10.09
N PHE A 365 23.01 -7.29 9.28
CA PHE A 365 22.60 -8.24 8.24
C PHE A 365 23.03 -9.66 8.65
N GLU A 366 22.07 -10.56 8.69
CA GLU A 366 22.24 -11.96 9.07
C GLU A 366 21.74 -12.87 7.96
N ASP A 367 22.40 -14.00 7.74
CA ASP A 367 22.05 -15.01 6.71
C ASP A 367 21.90 -14.39 5.31
N THR A 368 22.80 -13.47 4.96
CA THR A 368 22.79 -12.76 3.68
C THR A 368 23.25 -13.70 2.57
N LYS A 369 22.48 -13.77 1.48
CA LYS A 369 22.69 -14.72 0.37
C LYS A 369 23.08 -14.05 -0.94
N CYS A 370 23.17 -12.72 -0.98
CA CYS A 370 23.51 -11.99 -2.20
C CYS A 370 25.00 -12.11 -2.55
N ASP A 371 25.31 -12.17 -3.85
CA ASP A 371 26.69 -12.20 -4.38
C ASP A 371 27.38 -10.84 -4.40
N THR A 372 26.64 -9.78 -4.12
CA THR A 372 27.12 -8.40 -4.05
C THR A 372 26.26 -7.66 -3.05
N PHE A 373 26.86 -6.91 -2.12
CA PHE A 373 26.10 -6.24 -1.08
C PHE A 373 25.30 -5.04 -1.62
N ILE A 374 25.98 -4.13 -2.35
CA ILE A 374 25.36 -2.95 -2.95
C ILE A 374 25.74 -2.82 -4.41
N LYS A 375 24.76 -2.49 -5.25
CA LYS A 375 24.94 -2.06 -6.65
C LYS A 375 24.36 -0.65 -6.79
N ALA A 376 25.17 0.33 -7.16
CA ALA A 376 24.71 1.70 -7.23
C ALA A 376 25.34 2.49 -8.38
N LYS A 377 24.52 3.31 -9.05
CA LYS A 377 24.97 4.32 -10.02
C LYS A 377 24.23 5.64 -9.82
N ASN A 378 24.87 6.76 -10.15
CA ASN A 378 24.28 8.11 -10.14
C ASN A 378 23.69 8.50 -8.76
N PHE A 379 24.49 8.42 -7.72
CA PHE A 379 24.15 8.82 -6.35
C PHE A 379 25.09 9.91 -5.86
N ASP A 380 24.70 10.63 -4.80
CA ASP A 380 25.58 11.59 -4.09
C ASP A 380 26.46 10.86 -3.07
N SER A 381 25.85 10.13 -2.14
CA SER A 381 26.60 9.45 -1.08
C SER A 381 25.95 8.14 -0.63
N ILE A 382 26.81 7.16 -0.34
CA ILE A 382 26.47 5.94 0.40
C ILE A 382 27.25 5.95 1.71
N ILE A 383 26.56 5.92 2.85
CA ILE A 383 27.15 6.04 4.17
C ILE A 383 26.85 4.79 4.99
N LEU A 384 27.89 4.07 5.38
CA LEU A 384 27.82 2.87 6.22
C LEU A 384 28.43 3.18 7.59
N ASN A 385 27.57 3.40 8.60
CA ASN A 385 27.97 3.66 9.97
C ASN A 385 27.58 2.50 10.88
N ASN A 386 28.57 1.76 11.39
CA ASN A 386 28.34 0.59 12.25
C ASN A 386 27.41 -0.44 11.60
N VAL A 387 27.73 -0.82 10.36
CA VAL A 387 27.02 -1.89 9.62
C VAL A 387 27.72 -3.22 9.86
N ILE A 388 26.98 -4.19 10.33
CA ILE A 388 27.47 -5.53 10.67
C ILE A 388 26.90 -6.53 9.69
N LEU A 389 27.78 -7.26 8.97
CA LEU A 389 27.41 -8.37 8.11
C LEU A 389 27.96 -9.69 8.69
N ASP A 390 27.27 -10.79 8.41
CA ASP A 390 27.69 -12.13 8.75
C ASP A 390 29.13 -12.42 8.31
N LYS A 391 29.74 -13.35 9.01
CA LYS A 391 31.02 -13.90 8.62
C LYS A 391 30.84 -14.74 7.34
N GLY A 392 31.35 -14.25 6.23
CA GLY A 392 31.26 -14.89 4.92
C GLY A 392 30.25 -14.24 3.97
N ALA A 393 29.46 -13.27 4.42
CA ALA A 393 28.66 -12.44 3.52
C ALA A 393 29.56 -11.66 2.55
N ASP A 394 29.10 -11.50 1.32
CA ASP A 394 29.81 -10.66 0.35
C ASP A 394 29.76 -9.18 0.81
N ARG A 395 30.91 -8.51 0.76
CA ARG A 395 31.09 -7.14 1.16
C ARG A 395 31.46 -6.25 -0.03
N THR A 396 31.02 -6.63 -1.22
CA THR A 396 31.36 -5.89 -2.44
C THR A 396 30.31 -4.79 -2.68
N ILE A 397 30.81 -3.60 -2.97
CA ILE A 397 30.04 -2.46 -3.48
C ILE A 397 30.49 -2.25 -4.92
N ILE A 398 29.55 -2.41 -5.86
CA ILE A 398 29.80 -2.18 -7.29
C ILE A 398 29.18 -0.85 -7.69
N THR A 399 29.96 0.03 -8.32
CA THR A 399 29.48 1.25 -8.94
C THR A 399 29.83 1.27 -10.43
N ASP A 400 29.19 2.16 -11.19
CA ASP A 400 29.53 2.39 -12.62
C ASP A 400 30.69 3.40 -12.81
N GLY A 401 31.25 3.90 -11.71
CA GLY A 401 32.29 4.94 -11.71
C GLY A 401 31.76 6.37 -11.78
N ASN A 402 30.44 6.54 -11.94
CA ASN A 402 29.78 7.86 -11.99
C ASN A 402 29.07 8.22 -10.67
N GLY A 403 29.22 7.41 -9.63
CA GLY A 403 28.67 7.66 -8.30
C GLY A 403 29.45 8.71 -7.52
N GLY A 404 28.86 9.13 -6.41
CA GLY A 404 29.45 10.06 -5.45
C GLY A 404 30.36 9.37 -4.43
N ASN A 405 30.29 9.81 -3.18
CA ASN A 405 31.14 9.35 -2.12
C ASN A 405 30.64 8.07 -1.45
N ILE A 406 31.54 7.18 -1.09
CA ILE A 406 31.25 6.03 -0.22
C ILE A 406 32.02 6.21 1.09
N VAL A 407 31.30 6.37 2.19
CA VAL A 407 31.85 6.59 3.54
C VAL A 407 31.58 5.35 4.39
N ILE A 408 32.63 4.75 4.94
CA ILE A 408 32.53 3.52 5.73
C ILE A 408 33.17 3.77 7.10
N ASN A 409 32.34 3.76 8.15
CA ASN A 409 32.78 3.99 9.53
C ASN A 409 32.38 2.79 10.39
N ASN A 410 33.33 2.22 11.14
CA ASN A 410 33.11 1.10 12.09
C ASN A 410 32.31 -0.09 11.50
N SER A 411 32.44 -0.33 10.19
CA SER A 411 31.64 -1.34 9.47
C SER A 411 32.50 -2.48 8.89
N GLY A 412 33.78 -2.51 9.22
CA GLY A 412 34.75 -3.44 8.63
C GLY A 412 35.16 -3.04 7.21
N GLU A 413 35.85 -3.93 6.53
CA GLU A 413 36.34 -3.66 5.18
C GLU A 413 35.29 -4.05 4.14
N PHE A 414 35.06 -3.16 3.19
CA PHE A 414 34.26 -3.39 1.99
C PHE A 414 35.13 -3.25 0.74
N LYS A 415 34.94 -4.18 -0.20
CA LYS A 415 35.59 -4.11 -1.50
C LYS A 415 34.76 -3.20 -2.42
N GLN A 416 35.38 -2.13 -2.89
CA GLN A 416 34.77 -1.24 -3.88
C GLN A 416 35.32 -1.57 -5.26
N THR A 417 34.42 -1.77 -6.22
CA THR A 417 34.78 -2.09 -7.61
C THR A 417 33.90 -1.31 -8.58
N THR A 418 34.41 -1.13 -9.81
CA THR A 418 33.65 -0.54 -10.90
C THR A 418 33.21 -1.64 -11.86
N GLY A 419 31.96 -1.58 -12.34
CA GLY A 419 31.41 -2.56 -13.27
C GLY A 419 30.27 -1.98 -14.10
N VAL A 420 29.86 -2.73 -15.12
CA VAL A 420 28.67 -2.39 -15.90
C VAL A 420 27.44 -2.79 -15.10
N LEU A 421 26.59 -1.82 -14.78
CA LEU A 421 25.33 -2.02 -14.07
C LEU A 421 24.17 -1.81 -15.05
N LYS A 422 23.44 -2.87 -15.35
CA LYS A 422 22.24 -2.85 -16.19
C LYS A 422 21.00 -2.65 -15.33
N GLY A 423 20.10 -1.76 -15.77
CA GLY A 423 18.79 -1.57 -15.17
C GLY A 423 17.80 -2.66 -15.60
N PHE A 424 16.62 -2.66 -15.00
CA PHE A 424 15.56 -3.63 -15.31
C PHE A 424 15.06 -3.57 -16.78
N CYS A 425 15.28 -2.45 -17.47
CA CYS A 425 14.91 -2.28 -18.88
C CYS A 425 16.04 -2.65 -19.86
N GLU A 426 17.21 -3.03 -19.36
CA GLU A 426 18.41 -3.26 -20.20
C GLU A 426 18.76 -4.75 -20.31
N GLU A 427 17.88 -5.66 -19.84
CA GLU A 427 18.05 -7.12 -19.97
C GLU A 427 17.44 -7.68 -21.27
#